data_74bc995e1ce9d9c14efbb0049d187d7c
#
_entry.id   74bc995e1ce9d9c14efbb0049d187d7c
#
_cell.length_a   1.000
_cell.length_b   1.000
_cell.length_c   1.000
_cell.angle_alpha   90.00
_cell.angle_beta   90.00
_cell.angle_gamma   90.00
#
_symmetry.space_group_name_H-M   'P 1'
#
loop_
_entity.id
_entity.type
_entity.pdbx_description
1 polymer ?
#
loop_
_entity_poly.entity_id
_entity_poly.type
_entity_poly.pdbx_seq_one_letter_code
_entity_poly.pdbx_strand_id
1 'polypeptide(L)'
;MMRFSSLLLGALLLPGQALAAPYILYVGSYTAGTSKGIYCWKFDSKDGKISPLGLMAEAPQAAHLWIAPNHKTLYTVNWENEGGVSAYRIDAKTGALTFLNKTSSHGAQPNQVVVDPSGQVAVTVNYTSGTMAAYKLEPDGKLGEAFFTVKHQGKPLSAAQPGPKQHGVQFSKDNKYMFIADLGLDRVYTYNFDAAKPSITPFDPPYVSTHAGAGPRRIQMSPDGKFLYVDHETDSEVGVYAIDGGNLKEIQVVSTLPLDFKGRNSTAEIIIADDGRHLYVGNRGHDSVAIFTIDPKTGMLSNLENVPSGGKTPRNLRFDPTGNWFFAANENGGNITEFKVDRKSGHLTPTGVTGEINTPGGMYFLKLK
;
A
#
# COMPACT_ATOMS: atom_id res chain seq x y z
N MET A 1 -71.58 -30.41 22.17
CA MET A 1 -70.72 -29.34 22.63
C MET A 1 -69.24 -29.79 22.36
N MET A 2 -68.73 -29.45 21.23
CA MET A 2 -67.32 -29.76 20.85
C MET A 2 -66.46 -28.55 21.17
N ARG A 3 -65.42 -28.72 22.00
CA ARG A 3 -64.40 -27.70 22.31
C ARG A 3 -63.24 -27.79 21.28
N PHE A 4 -63.10 -26.77 20.51
CA PHE A 4 -61.88 -26.61 19.64
C PHE A 4 -60.78 -26.01 20.50
N SER A 5 -59.66 -26.74 20.62
CA SER A 5 -58.44 -26.23 21.20
C SER A 5 -57.58 -25.63 20.09
N SER A 6 -57.34 -24.33 20.13
CA SER A 6 -56.44 -23.62 19.22
C SER A 6 -55.01 -23.82 19.68
N LEU A 7 -54.16 -24.49 18.86
CA LEU A 7 -52.74 -24.50 19.02
C LEU A 7 -52.17 -23.19 18.42
N LEU A 8 -51.61 -22.33 19.27
CA LEU A 8 -50.74 -21.24 18.82
C LEU A 8 -49.36 -21.81 18.49
N LEU A 9 -49.01 -21.79 17.19
CA LEU A 9 -47.63 -22.04 16.73
C LEU A 9 -46.83 -20.74 16.95
N GLY A 10 -45.97 -20.71 17.97
CA GLY A 10 -45.01 -19.66 18.20
C GLY A 10 -43.89 -19.74 17.16
N ALA A 11 -43.85 -18.80 16.23
CA ALA A 11 -42.70 -18.65 15.33
C ALA A 11 -41.47 -18.19 16.13
N LEU A 12 -40.51 -19.07 16.33
CA LEU A 12 -39.16 -18.70 16.80
C LEU A 12 -38.49 -17.87 15.70
N LEU A 13 -38.40 -16.56 15.90
CA LEU A 13 -37.52 -15.69 15.14
C LEU A 13 -36.05 -16.08 15.49
N LEU A 14 -35.40 -16.78 14.58
CA LEU A 14 -33.95 -16.95 14.61
C LEU A 14 -33.30 -15.55 14.60
N PRO A 15 -32.28 -15.30 15.44
CA PRO A 15 -31.56 -14.03 15.39
C PRO A 15 -31.01 -13.85 14.00
N GLY A 16 -31.38 -12.75 13.33
CA GLY A 16 -30.92 -12.42 12.00
C GLY A 16 -29.38 -12.39 11.98
N GLN A 17 -28.81 -13.30 11.22
CA GLN A 17 -27.36 -13.22 10.91
C GLN A 17 -27.17 -11.87 10.23
N ALA A 18 -26.43 -10.96 10.89
CA ALA A 18 -25.99 -9.73 10.27
C ALA A 18 -25.25 -10.14 8.99
N LEU A 19 -25.80 -9.77 7.83
CA LEU A 19 -25.13 -9.97 6.55
C LEU A 19 -23.80 -9.22 6.66
N ALA A 20 -22.69 -9.92 6.48
CA ALA A 20 -21.38 -9.26 6.43
C ALA A 20 -21.45 -8.20 5.34
N ALA A 21 -21.06 -6.98 5.66
CA ALA A 21 -21.03 -5.92 4.68
C ALA A 21 -20.11 -6.35 3.52
N PRO A 22 -20.55 -6.28 2.26
CA PRO A 22 -19.74 -6.68 1.13
C PRO A 22 -18.54 -5.73 1.01
N TYR A 23 -17.36 -6.28 0.75
CA TYR A 23 -16.17 -5.52 0.43
C TYR A 23 -15.92 -5.57 -1.08
N ILE A 24 -15.31 -4.51 -1.59
CA ILE A 24 -14.75 -4.44 -2.93
C ILE A 24 -13.23 -4.44 -2.80
N LEU A 25 -12.57 -5.30 -3.55
CA LEU A 25 -11.13 -5.26 -3.79
C LEU A 25 -10.89 -4.58 -5.13
N TYR A 26 -10.33 -3.37 -5.13
CA TYR A 26 -9.81 -2.72 -6.33
C TYR A 26 -8.39 -3.16 -6.58
N VAL A 27 -8.08 -3.43 -7.85
CA VAL A 27 -6.73 -3.77 -8.31
C VAL A 27 -6.40 -2.90 -9.50
N GLY A 28 -5.42 -2.04 -9.35
CA GLY A 28 -4.82 -1.31 -10.46
C GLY A 28 -3.87 -2.21 -11.24
N SER A 29 -3.76 -1.99 -12.52
CA SER A 29 -2.87 -2.75 -13.39
C SER A 29 -2.05 -1.86 -14.30
N TYR A 30 -0.85 -2.32 -14.65
CA TYR A 30 -0.15 -1.77 -15.80
C TYR A 30 -0.90 -2.15 -17.06
N THR A 31 -1.01 -1.24 -18.03
CA THR A 31 -1.75 -1.48 -19.28
C THR A 31 -0.89 -2.25 -20.28
N ALA A 32 -0.43 -3.43 -19.88
CA ALA A 32 0.25 -4.39 -20.72
C ALA A 32 -0.69 -5.56 -21.07
N GLY A 33 -0.53 -6.15 -22.23
CA GLY A 33 -1.39 -7.24 -22.69
C GLY A 33 -2.85 -6.78 -22.83
N THR A 34 -3.76 -7.44 -22.10
CA THR A 34 -5.21 -7.15 -22.13
C THR A 34 -5.69 -6.21 -21.03
N SER A 35 -4.81 -5.79 -20.11
CA SER A 35 -5.18 -4.91 -19.00
C SER A 35 -5.43 -3.48 -19.45
N LYS A 36 -6.48 -2.84 -18.90
CA LYS A 36 -6.94 -1.49 -19.28
C LYS A 36 -6.98 -0.50 -18.13
N GLY A 37 -6.71 -0.93 -16.88
CA GLY A 37 -6.77 0.00 -15.76
C GLY A 37 -7.13 -0.63 -14.42
N ILE A 38 -8.23 -0.18 -13.82
CA ILE A 38 -8.67 -0.61 -12.49
C ILE A 38 -9.75 -1.67 -12.60
N TYR A 39 -9.46 -2.85 -12.05
CA TYR A 39 -10.37 -3.97 -11.96
C TYR A 39 -10.90 -4.16 -10.54
N CYS A 40 -12.00 -4.89 -10.39
CA CYS A 40 -12.61 -5.14 -9.10
C CYS A 40 -13.02 -6.59 -8.90
N TRP A 41 -13.00 -6.99 -7.63
CA TRP A 41 -13.60 -8.20 -7.11
C TRP A 41 -14.52 -7.85 -5.95
N LYS A 42 -15.66 -8.54 -5.87
CA LYS A 42 -16.43 -8.62 -4.63
C LYS A 42 -15.67 -9.57 -3.69
N PHE A 43 -15.56 -9.21 -2.43
CA PHE A 43 -14.90 -10.00 -1.40
C PHE A 43 -15.85 -10.27 -0.23
N ASP A 44 -15.95 -11.54 0.18
CA ASP A 44 -16.65 -11.96 1.39
C ASP A 44 -15.65 -12.29 2.49
N SER A 45 -15.61 -11.47 3.54
CA SER A 45 -14.66 -11.62 4.63
C SER A 45 -14.94 -12.80 5.56
N LYS A 46 -16.07 -13.51 5.41
CA LYS A 46 -16.38 -14.69 6.24
C LYS A 46 -15.63 -15.94 5.79
N ASP A 47 -15.59 -16.16 4.48
CA ASP A 47 -15.01 -17.35 3.87
C ASP A 47 -13.82 -17.06 2.94
N GLY A 48 -13.46 -15.78 2.77
CA GLY A 48 -12.37 -15.34 1.91
C GLY A 48 -12.71 -15.30 0.41
N LYS A 49 -13.92 -15.64 0.01
CA LYS A 49 -14.28 -15.78 -1.39
C LYS A 49 -14.21 -14.46 -2.14
N ILE A 50 -13.45 -14.45 -3.25
CA ILE A 50 -13.46 -13.35 -4.22
C ILE A 50 -14.28 -13.74 -5.46
N SER A 51 -14.96 -12.75 -6.05
CA SER A 51 -15.74 -12.92 -7.28
C SER A 51 -15.50 -11.73 -8.20
N PRO A 52 -15.08 -11.94 -9.47
CA PRO A 52 -14.73 -10.83 -10.35
C PRO A 52 -15.96 -9.99 -10.71
N LEU A 53 -15.77 -8.68 -10.69
CA LEU A 53 -16.73 -7.69 -11.21
C LEU A 53 -16.25 -7.08 -12.54
N GLY A 54 -15.01 -7.36 -12.94
CA GLY A 54 -14.43 -6.90 -14.19
C GLY A 54 -13.78 -5.52 -14.12
N LEU A 55 -13.64 -4.88 -15.28
CA LEU A 55 -13.07 -3.55 -15.41
C LEU A 55 -14.01 -2.50 -14.80
N MET A 56 -13.50 -1.75 -13.83
CA MET A 56 -14.27 -0.71 -13.15
C MET A 56 -14.00 0.69 -13.70
N ALA A 57 -12.78 0.92 -14.15
CA ALA A 57 -12.42 2.16 -14.84
C ALA A 57 -11.23 1.93 -15.78
N GLU A 58 -11.28 2.51 -16.98
CA GLU A 58 -10.09 2.65 -17.80
C GLU A 58 -9.16 3.69 -17.17
N ALA A 59 -7.93 3.26 -16.90
CA ALA A 59 -6.91 4.07 -16.23
C ALA A 59 -5.54 3.61 -16.72
N PRO A 60 -4.93 4.27 -17.71
CA PRO A 60 -3.64 3.87 -18.22
C PRO A 60 -2.59 3.78 -17.13
N GLN A 61 -1.86 2.65 -17.08
CA GLN A 61 -0.74 2.45 -16.17
C GLN A 61 -1.10 2.71 -14.68
N ALA A 62 -2.24 2.18 -14.21
CA ALA A 62 -2.74 2.36 -12.84
C ALA A 62 -1.90 1.56 -11.83
N ALA A 63 -0.63 1.96 -11.63
CA ALA A 63 0.37 1.19 -10.88
C ALA A 63 0.17 1.18 -9.36
N HIS A 64 -0.49 2.19 -8.80
CA HIS A 64 -0.75 2.30 -7.36
C HIS A 64 -2.11 2.95 -7.13
N LEU A 65 -2.83 2.45 -6.13
CA LEU A 65 -4.14 2.95 -5.72
C LEU A 65 -4.10 3.49 -4.29
N TRP A 66 -4.90 4.53 -4.03
CA TRP A 66 -5.15 5.04 -2.69
C TRP A 66 -6.60 5.48 -2.55
N ILE A 67 -7.28 5.08 -1.48
CA ILE A 67 -8.61 5.60 -1.14
C ILE A 67 -8.46 6.66 -0.07
N ALA A 68 -9.08 7.83 -0.29
CA ALA A 68 -9.10 8.91 0.68
C ALA A 68 -9.69 8.46 2.03
N PRO A 69 -9.29 9.06 3.16
CA PRO A 69 -9.80 8.70 4.49
C PRO A 69 -11.33 8.77 4.63
N ASN A 70 -11.99 9.62 3.83
CA ASN A 70 -13.46 9.75 3.82
C ASN A 70 -14.16 8.62 3.02
N HIS A 71 -13.41 7.73 2.36
CA HIS A 71 -13.87 6.62 1.52
C HIS A 71 -14.74 7.02 0.31
N LYS A 72 -14.65 8.29 -0.15
CA LYS A 72 -15.46 8.80 -1.28
C LYS A 72 -14.69 8.91 -2.58
N THR A 73 -13.36 8.89 -2.52
CA THR A 73 -12.51 9.09 -3.69
C THR A 73 -11.38 8.10 -3.72
N LEU A 74 -11.15 7.52 -4.89
CA LEU A 74 -9.99 6.69 -5.21
C LEU A 74 -9.04 7.51 -6.10
N TYR A 75 -7.76 7.51 -5.75
CA TYR A 75 -6.68 8.09 -6.53
C TYR A 75 -5.79 6.99 -7.09
N THR A 76 -5.29 7.19 -8.30
CA THR A 76 -4.30 6.31 -8.90
C THR A 76 -3.21 7.12 -9.59
N VAL A 77 -1.99 6.61 -9.56
CA VAL A 77 -0.93 7.13 -10.42
C VAL A 77 -1.06 6.55 -11.81
N ASN A 78 -0.70 7.32 -12.83
CA ASN A 78 -0.53 6.87 -14.19
C ASN A 78 0.99 6.80 -14.46
N TRP A 79 1.54 5.59 -14.45
CA TRP A 79 2.97 5.32 -14.64
C TRP A 79 3.38 5.56 -16.10
N GLU A 80 3.53 6.82 -16.47
CA GLU A 80 3.85 7.29 -17.81
C GLU A 80 5.04 8.23 -17.75
N ASN A 81 5.70 8.50 -18.90
CA ASN A 81 6.81 9.45 -18.97
C ASN A 81 6.33 10.88 -18.71
N GLU A 82 5.15 11.22 -19.19
CA GLU A 82 4.39 12.39 -18.75
C GLU A 82 3.41 11.94 -17.67
N GLY A 83 3.93 11.74 -16.46
CA GLY A 83 3.19 11.13 -15.38
C GLY A 83 1.98 11.93 -14.93
N GLY A 84 0.96 11.23 -14.47
CA GLY A 84 -0.27 11.83 -13.95
C GLY A 84 -0.78 11.18 -12.68
N VAL A 85 -1.69 11.87 -12.04
CA VAL A 85 -2.53 11.34 -10.94
C VAL A 85 -3.98 11.54 -11.34
N SER A 86 -4.75 10.44 -11.30
CA SER A 86 -6.18 10.44 -11.63
C SER A 86 -7.03 10.27 -10.38
N ALA A 87 -8.14 10.99 -10.31
CA ALA A 87 -9.13 10.91 -9.23
C ALA A 87 -10.45 10.33 -9.75
N TYR A 88 -11.06 9.46 -8.94
CA TYR A 88 -12.35 8.82 -9.22
C TYR A 88 -13.25 8.92 -8.00
N ARG A 89 -14.49 9.37 -8.19
CA ARG A 89 -15.52 9.29 -7.17
C ARG A 89 -16.02 7.85 -7.04
N ILE A 90 -16.16 7.39 -5.80
CA ILE A 90 -16.65 6.05 -5.45
C ILE A 90 -18.15 6.14 -5.14
N ASP A 91 -18.95 5.30 -5.78
CA ASP A 91 -20.32 5.04 -5.34
C ASP A 91 -20.30 4.14 -4.08
N ALA A 92 -20.84 4.63 -2.98
CA ALA A 92 -20.73 3.96 -1.68
C ALA A 92 -21.51 2.64 -1.59
N LYS A 93 -22.48 2.40 -2.48
CA LYS A 93 -23.33 1.19 -2.48
C LYS A 93 -22.80 0.12 -3.41
N THR A 94 -22.25 0.52 -4.55
CA THR A 94 -21.86 -0.38 -5.63
C THR A 94 -20.35 -0.51 -5.79
N GLY A 95 -19.57 0.46 -5.28
CA GLY A 95 -18.15 0.57 -5.55
C GLY A 95 -17.81 1.09 -6.95
N ALA A 96 -18.80 1.49 -7.76
CA ALA A 96 -18.57 2.01 -9.10
C ALA A 96 -17.71 3.29 -9.07
N LEU A 97 -16.81 3.41 -10.05
CA LEU A 97 -15.90 4.54 -10.18
C LEU A 97 -16.39 5.52 -11.26
N THR A 98 -16.45 6.80 -10.91
CA THR A 98 -16.70 7.89 -11.86
C THR A 98 -15.47 8.77 -11.92
N PHE A 99 -14.88 8.93 -13.10
CA PHE A 99 -13.72 9.80 -13.30
C PHE A 99 -14.04 11.25 -12.91
N LEU A 100 -13.14 11.87 -12.16
CA LEU A 100 -13.26 13.27 -11.75
C LEU A 100 -12.31 14.17 -12.53
N ASN A 101 -11.01 13.91 -12.42
CA ASN A 101 -9.96 14.61 -13.18
C ASN A 101 -8.65 13.83 -13.16
N LYS A 102 -7.73 14.23 -14.04
CA LYS A 102 -6.32 13.86 -14.05
C LYS A 102 -5.50 15.14 -14.01
N THR A 103 -4.44 15.18 -13.21
CA THR A 103 -3.46 16.27 -13.18
C THR A 103 -2.05 15.73 -13.41
N SER A 104 -1.12 16.60 -13.81
CA SER A 104 0.29 16.22 -13.93
C SER A 104 0.87 15.78 -12.59
N SER A 105 1.69 14.73 -12.58
CA SER A 105 2.50 14.37 -11.42
C SER A 105 3.76 15.23 -11.27
N HIS A 106 3.99 16.19 -12.18
CA HIS A 106 5.20 17.01 -12.28
C HIS A 106 6.49 16.18 -12.34
N GLY A 107 6.42 15.03 -13.01
CA GLY A 107 7.54 14.14 -13.21
C GLY A 107 7.20 12.90 -14.01
N ALA A 108 8.19 12.06 -14.21
CA ALA A 108 8.09 10.84 -14.99
C ALA A 108 7.91 9.62 -14.08
N GLN A 109 7.01 8.74 -14.46
CA GLN A 109 6.74 7.46 -13.83
C GLN A 109 6.40 7.59 -12.32
N PRO A 110 5.25 8.26 -11.99
CA PRO A 110 4.76 8.31 -10.62
C PRO A 110 4.42 6.90 -10.14
N ASN A 111 4.93 6.52 -8.97
CA ASN A 111 4.82 5.16 -8.47
C ASN A 111 4.05 5.01 -7.14
N GLN A 112 3.75 6.12 -6.50
CA GLN A 112 2.86 6.15 -5.34
C GLN A 112 2.09 7.48 -5.29
N VAL A 113 0.82 7.39 -4.89
CA VAL A 113 0.01 8.51 -4.42
C VAL A 113 -0.54 8.15 -3.05
N VAL A 114 -0.50 9.08 -2.12
CA VAL A 114 -1.10 8.96 -0.79
C VAL A 114 -1.87 10.22 -0.45
N VAL A 115 -2.88 10.10 0.40
CA VAL A 115 -3.60 11.25 0.98
C VAL A 115 -3.24 11.35 2.45
N ASP A 116 -3.01 12.55 2.93
CA ASP A 116 -2.72 12.81 4.33
C ASP A 116 -3.88 12.36 5.26
N PRO A 117 -3.64 12.09 6.54
CA PRO A 117 -4.66 11.63 7.47
C PRO A 117 -5.90 12.53 7.59
N SER A 118 -5.76 13.83 7.36
CA SER A 118 -6.91 14.77 7.38
C SER A 118 -7.75 14.76 6.09
N GLY A 119 -7.23 14.16 5.02
CA GLY A 119 -7.90 14.10 3.72
C GLY A 119 -7.89 15.40 2.93
N GLN A 120 -6.95 16.31 3.21
CA GLN A 120 -6.87 17.63 2.57
C GLN A 120 -5.80 17.75 1.49
N VAL A 121 -4.76 16.90 1.56
CA VAL A 121 -3.60 16.95 0.67
C VAL A 121 -3.31 15.57 0.10
N ALA A 122 -3.11 15.48 -1.21
CA ALA A 122 -2.52 14.31 -1.85
C ALA A 122 -1.06 14.58 -2.20
N VAL A 123 -0.21 13.58 -2.04
CA VAL A 123 1.21 13.62 -2.43
C VAL A 123 1.52 12.46 -3.37
N THR A 124 2.22 12.75 -4.46
CA THR A 124 2.76 11.73 -5.36
C THR A 124 4.27 11.84 -5.47
N VAL A 125 4.92 10.70 -5.64
CA VAL A 125 6.37 10.60 -5.87
C VAL A 125 6.64 9.95 -7.21
N ASN A 126 7.62 10.49 -7.94
CA ASN A 126 7.98 10.11 -9.30
C ASN A 126 9.34 9.41 -9.31
N TYR A 127 9.35 8.16 -9.76
CA TYR A 127 10.54 7.30 -9.72
C TYR A 127 11.64 7.78 -10.67
N THR A 128 11.30 7.95 -11.96
CA THR A 128 12.32 8.23 -12.98
C THR A 128 12.86 9.66 -12.91
N SER A 129 12.03 10.63 -12.58
CA SER A 129 12.45 12.02 -12.43
C SER A 129 13.06 12.36 -11.07
N GLY A 130 12.82 11.52 -10.03
CA GLY A 130 13.24 11.80 -8.66
C GLY A 130 12.57 13.04 -8.07
N THR A 131 11.28 13.24 -8.37
CA THR A 131 10.50 14.39 -7.95
C THR A 131 9.28 13.97 -7.14
N MET A 132 8.75 14.88 -6.33
CA MET A 132 7.40 14.76 -5.77
C MET A 132 6.58 16.00 -6.08
N ALA A 133 5.24 15.83 -6.02
CA ALA A 133 4.28 16.91 -6.08
C ALA A 133 3.19 16.73 -5.03
N ALA A 134 2.69 17.85 -4.47
CA ALA A 134 1.61 17.86 -3.50
C ALA A 134 0.46 18.75 -3.98
N TYR A 135 -0.78 18.26 -3.81
CA TYR A 135 -2.00 18.86 -4.31
C TYR A 135 -2.99 19.11 -3.17
N LYS A 136 -3.66 20.26 -3.18
CA LYS A 136 -4.88 20.41 -2.39
C LYS A 136 -5.97 19.53 -2.97
N LEU A 137 -6.76 18.88 -2.11
CA LEU A 137 -7.95 18.15 -2.52
C LEU A 137 -9.15 19.06 -2.45
N GLU A 138 -9.91 19.10 -3.55
CA GLU A 138 -11.16 19.84 -3.62
C GLU A 138 -12.29 19.14 -2.84
N PRO A 139 -13.32 19.85 -2.39
CA PRO A 139 -14.44 19.25 -1.64
C PRO A 139 -15.16 18.10 -2.38
N ASP A 140 -15.14 18.10 -3.71
CA ASP A 140 -15.70 17.03 -4.56
C ASP A 140 -14.75 15.85 -4.80
N GLY A 141 -13.51 15.93 -4.27
CA GLY A 141 -12.46 14.92 -4.36
C GLY A 141 -11.52 15.08 -5.54
N LYS A 142 -11.66 16.12 -6.35
CA LYS A 142 -10.70 16.43 -7.41
C LYS A 142 -9.34 16.82 -6.84
N LEU A 143 -8.31 16.53 -7.62
CA LEU A 143 -6.97 17.06 -7.39
C LEU A 143 -6.93 18.50 -7.92
N GLY A 144 -6.61 19.46 -7.03
CA GLY A 144 -6.29 20.82 -7.44
C GLY A 144 -4.93 20.90 -8.13
N GLU A 145 -4.45 22.13 -8.36
CA GLU A 145 -3.08 22.33 -8.84
C GLU A 145 -2.06 22.02 -7.76
N ALA A 146 -0.85 21.62 -8.19
CA ALA A 146 0.24 21.36 -7.25
C ALA A 146 0.68 22.67 -6.58
N PHE A 147 0.63 22.71 -5.26
CA PHE A 147 1.13 23.83 -4.47
C PHE A 147 2.60 23.66 -4.06
N PHE A 148 3.14 22.45 -4.20
CA PHE A 148 4.52 22.15 -3.88
C PHE A 148 5.06 21.10 -4.84
N THR A 149 6.29 21.33 -5.33
CA THR A 149 7.07 20.36 -6.12
C THR A 149 8.53 20.44 -5.69
N VAL A 150 9.21 19.29 -5.62
CA VAL A 150 10.64 19.25 -5.33
C VAL A 150 11.29 18.06 -6.03
N LYS A 151 12.51 18.27 -6.51
CA LYS A 151 13.44 17.24 -6.92
C LYS A 151 14.54 17.13 -5.87
N HIS A 152 14.75 15.93 -5.34
CA HIS A 152 15.86 15.73 -4.41
C HIS A 152 17.20 16.01 -5.10
N GLN A 153 18.13 16.49 -4.32
CA GLN A 153 19.49 16.82 -4.79
C GLN A 153 20.50 15.98 -4.01
N GLY A 154 21.58 15.64 -4.67
CA GLY A 154 22.68 14.92 -4.05
C GLY A 154 23.38 13.95 -4.99
N LYS A 155 24.52 13.47 -4.55
CA LYS A 155 25.22 12.37 -5.20
C LYS A 155 24.74 11.06 -4.60
N PRO A 156 24.49 10.02 -5.41
CA PRO A 156 24.27 8.67 -4.91
C PRO A 156 25.43 8.19 -4.04
N LEU A 157 25.17 7.36 -3.05
CA LEU A 157 26.20 6.71 -2.24
C LEU A 157 26.86 5.54 -2.98
N SER A 158 26.14 4.94 -3.93
CA SER A 158 26.65 3.87 -4.81
C SER A 158 26.79 4.36 -6.25
N ALA A 159 27.88 4.02 -6.90
CA ALA A 159 28.11 4.33 -8.33
C ALA A 159 27.11 3.62 -9.27
N ALA A 160 26.45 2.57 -8.81
CA ALA A 160 25.43 1.86 -9.58
C ALA A 160 24.08 2.60 -9.63
N GLN A 161 23.89 3.62 -8.80
CA GLN A 161 22.64 4.39 -8.74
C GLN A 161 22.75 5.65 -9.62
N PRO A 162 21.76 5.92 -10.49
CA PRO A 162 21.85 6.99 -11.48
C PRO A 162 21.45 8.39 -10.97
N GLY A 163 21.12 8.55 -9.69
CA GLY A 163 20.63 9.81 -9.10
C GLY A 163 19.29 9.62 -8.41
N PRO A 164 18.59 10.72 -8.00
CA PRO A 164 17.40 10.65 -7.17
C PRO A 164 16.27 9.84 -7.83
N LYS A 165 15.63 8.98 -7.04
CA LYS A 165 14.49 8.13 -7.41
C LYS A 165 13.53 8.04 -6.23
N GLN A 166 12.66 9.03 -6.07
CA GLN A 166 11.68 9.02 -4.99
C GLN A 166 10.68 7.89 -5.18
N HIS A 167 10.48 7.06 -4.17
CA HIS A 167 9.69 5.86 -4.31
C HIS A 167 8.56 5.70 -3.29
N GLY A 168 8.81 5.90 -2.02
CA GLY A 168 7.85 5.74 -0.94
C GLY A 168 7.55 7.06 -0.23
N VAL A 169 6.30 7.26 0.18
CA VAL A 169 5.89 8.38 1.03
C VAL A 169 4.98 7.91 2.15
N GLN A 170 5.21 8.42 3.37
CA GLN A 170 4.45 8.12 4.57
C GLN A 170 4.27 9.40 5.40
N PHE A 171 3.03 9.71 5.81
CA PHE A 171 2.76 10.76 6.79
C PHE A 171 2.93 10.23 8.21
N SER A 172 3.39 11.09 9.13
CA SER A 172 3.37 10.80 10.56
C SER A 172 1.93 10.73 11.07
N LYS A 173 1.74 10.04 12.19
CA LYS A 173 0.42 9.81 12.77
C LYS A 173 -0.27 11.09 13.25
N ASP A 174 0.53 12.04 13.72
CA ASP A 174 0.08 13.38 14.15
C ASP A 174 -0.05 14.38 12.98
N ASN A 175 0.23 13.92 11.75
CA ASN A 175 0.15 14.68 10.50
C ASN A 175 1.09 15.93 10.45
N LYS A 176 2.18 15.92 11.23
CA LYS A 176 3.16 17.03 11.25
C LYS A 176 4.39 16.77 10.40
N TYR A 177 4.65 15.52 10.06
CA TYR A 177 5.82 15.13 9.29
C TYR A 177 5.43 14.24 8.12
N MET A 178 6.29 14.27 7.11
CA MET A 178 6.19 13.40 5.95
C MET A 178 7.58 12.81 5.67
N PHE A 179 7.63 11.48 5.49
CA PHE A 179 8.85 10.73 5.21
C PHE A 179 8.85 10.28 3.76
N ILE A 180 9.96 10.47 3.05
CA ILE A 180 10.14 10.11 1.64
C ILE A 180 11.35 9.20 1.49
N ALA A 181 11.15 7.98 1.00
CA ALA A 181 12.24 7.11 0.60
C ALA A 181 12.75 7.50 -0.80
N ASP A 182 14.04 7.78 -0.90
CA ASP A 182 14.71 8.03 -2.17
C ASP A 182 15.68 6.88 -2.46
N LEU A 183 15.21 5.96 -3.29
CA LEU A 183 15.94 4.76 -3.69
C LEU A 183 17.29 5.08 -4.34
N GLY A 184 17.32 6.12 -5.17
CA GLY A 184 18.51 6.44 -5.93
C GLY A 184 19.57 7.24 -5.17
N LEU A 185 19.22 7.81 -3.99
CA LEU A 185 20.14 8.54 -3.14
C LEU A 185 20.50 7.79 -1.85
N ASP A 186 19.94 6.62 -1.60
CA ASP A 186 20.09 5.86 -0.34
C ASP A 186 19.74 6.71 0.88
N ARG A 187 18.55 7.37 0.85
CA ARG A 187 18.12 8.30 1.89
C ARG A 187 16.64 8.16 2.19
N VAL A 188 16.30 8.39 3.46
CA VAL A 188 14.93 8.66 3.90
C VAL A 188 14.87 10.11 4.33
N TYR A 189 14.17 10.94 3.55
CA TYR A 189 14.00 12.37 3.81
C TYR A 189 12.85 12.60 4.77
N THR A 190 12.97 13.64 5.59
CA THR A 190 11.90 14.15 6.45
C THR A 190 11.53 15.57 6.03
N TYR A 191 10.22 15.84 6.00
CA TYR A 191 9.65 17.17 5.79
C TYR A 191 8.70 17.51 6.93
N ASN A 192 8.72 18.79 7.36
CA ASN A 192 7.62 19.36 8.13
C ASN A 192 6.42 19.51 7.22
N PHE A 193 5.24 19.19 7.73
CA PHE A 193 3.99 19.19 6.98
C PHE A 193 2.88 19.88 7.78
N ASP A 194 2.10 20.75 7.13
CA ASP A 194 0.88 21.35 7.64
C ASP A 194 -0.22 21.25 6.58
N ALA A 195 -1.26 20.46 6.83
CA ALA A 195 -2.39 20.29 5.93
C ALA A 195 -3.37 21.48 6.00
N ALA A 196 -3.52 22.11 7.17
CA ALA A 196 -4.47 23.20 7.37
C ALA A 196 -4.03 24.49 6.67
N LYS A 197 -2.71 24.71 6.63
CA LYS A 197 -2.07 25.80 5.86
C LYS A 197 -1.10 25.16 4.89
N PRO A 198 -1.58 24.52 3.80
CA PRO A 198 -0.78 23.61 3.02
C PRO A 198 0.64 24.10 2.79
N SER A 199 1.57 23.53 3.56
CA SER A 199 2.99 23.84 3.49
C SER A 199 3.83 22.57 3.71
N ILE A 200 4.94 22.49 2.99
CA ILE A 200 5.94 21.44 3.07
C ILE A 200 7.31 22.11 3.10
N THR A 201 8.07 21.88 4.16
CA THR A 201 9.43 22.43 4.30
C THR A 201 10.39 21.31 4.73
N PRO A 202 11.65 21.33 4.29
CA PRO A 202 12.63 20.38 4.78
C PRO A 202 12.72 20.40 6.30
N PHE A 203 12.86 19.23 6.92
CA PHE A 203 13.21 19.10 8.32
C PHE A 203 14.71 19.33 8.51
N ASP A 204 15.19 19.52 9.72
CA ASP A 204 16.61 19.63 10.04
C ASP A 204 16.98 18.63 11.15
N PRO A 205 17.82 17.64 10.86
CA PRO A 205 18.47 17.31 9.57
C PRO A 205 17.45 16.78 8.51
N PRO A 206 17.67 17.06 7.19
CA PRO A 206 16.67 16.81 6.16
C PRO A 206 16.51 15.31 5.78
N TYR A 207 17.42 14.45 6.18
CA TYR A 207 17.38 13.01 5.89
C TYR A 207 18.25 12.19 6.84
N VAL A 208 17.99 10.90 6.89
CA VAL A 208 18.93 9.86 7.35
C VAL A 208 19.39 9.07 6.13
N SER A 209 20.70 8.72 6.09
CA SER A 209 21.23 7.84 5.06
C SER A 209 21.10 6.39 5.47
N THR A 210 20.73 5.53 4.49
CA THR A 210 20.94 4.09 4.58
C THR A 210 22.38 3.75 4.20
N HIS A 211 22.79 2.50 4.23
CA HIS A 211 24.09 2.11 3.64
C HIS A 211 24.05 2.23 2.11
N ALA A 212 25.24 2.32 1.51
CA ALA A 212 25.39 2.54 0.09
C ALA A 212 24.84 1.36 -0.73
N GLY A 213 23.92 1.64 -1.64
CA GLY A 213 23.30 0.64 -2.51
C GLY A 213 22.05 -0.03 -1.93
N ALA A 214 21.58 0.36 -0.73
CA ALA A 214 20.39 -0.19 -0.10
C ALA A 214 19.12 -0.01 -0.96
N GLY A 215 18.94 1.18 -1.50
CA GLY A 215 17.77 1.51 -2.32
C GLY A 215 16.47 1.53 -1.51
N PRO A 216 16.30 2.44 -0.52
CA PRO A 216 15.07 2.54 0.26
C PRO A 216 13.87 2.80 -0.64
N ARG A 217 12.79 2.01 -0.45
CA ARG A 217 11.71 1.94 -1.43
C ARG A 217 10.33 2.33 -0.85
N ARG A 218 9.71 1.45 -0.10
CA ARG A 218 8.42 1.68 0.57
C ARG A 218 8.65 1.92 2.05
N ILE A 219 7.69 2.57 2.66
CA ILE A 219 7.75 2.97 4.07
C ILE A 219 6.46 2.56 4.75
N GLN A 220 6.58 1.97 5.94
CA GLN A 220 5.46 1.71 6.83
C GLN A 220 5.80 2.20 8.24
N MET A 221 4.83 2.85 8.87
CA MET A 221 4.94 3.29 10.26
C MET A 221 4.24 2.32 11.19
N SER A 222 4.82 2.05 12.36
CA SER A 222 4.15 1.27 13.40
C SER A 222 2.81 1.90 13.81
N PRO A 223 1.81 1.13 14.25
CA PRO A 223 0.52 1.67 14.65
C PRO A 223 0.58 2.69 15.80
N ASP A 224 1.61 2.63 16.64
CA ASP A 224 1.84 3.60 17.72
C ASP A 224 2.64 4.85 17.28
N GLY A 225 3.16 4.86 16.04
CA GLY A 225 3.91 5.97 15.46
C GLY A 225 5.36 6.11 15.94
N LYS A 226 5.91 5.11 16.65
CA LYS A 226 7.25 5.19 17.22
C LYS A 226 8.35 4.65 16.32
N PHE A 227 7.99 3.80 15.36
CA PHE A 227 8.96 3.13 14.49
C PHE A 227 8.57 3.29 13.02
N LEU A 228 9.57 3.41 12.17
CA LEU A 228 9.45 3.41 10.71
C LEU A 228 10.19 2.20 10.17
N TYR A 229 9.55 1.48 9.26
CA TYR A 229 10.12 0.34 8.55
C TYR A 229 10.23 0.70 7.08
N VAL A 230 11.41 0.51 6.52
CA VAL A 230 11.73 0.86 5.13
C VAL A 230 12.31 -0.36 4.46
N ASP A 231 11.67 -0.86 3.41
CA ASP A 231 12.28 -1.92 2.61
C ASP A 231 13.38 -1.35 1.72
N HIS A 232 14.47 -2.10 1.63
CA HIS A 232 15.61 -1.81 0.78
C HIS A 232 15.51 -2.68 -0.48
N GLU A 233 15.13 -2.05 -1.60
CA GLU A 233 14.84 -2.79 -2.85
C GLU A 233 16.03 -3.57 -3.37
N THR A 234 17.23 -2.98 -3.30
CA THR A 234 18.39 -3.47 -4.05
C THR A 234 19.07 -4.65 -3.38
N ASP A 235 19.17 -4.64 -2.05
CA ASP A 235 19.85 -5.69 -1.27
C ASP A 235 18.90 -6.60 -0.49
N SER A 236 17.57 -6.37 -0.66
CA SER A 236 16.55 -7.25 -0.08
C SER A 236 16.54 -7.28 1.45
N GLU A 237 16.53 -6.10 2.04
CA GLU A 237 16.55 -5.91 3.48
C GLU A 237 15.38 -5.05 3.97
N VAL A 238 15.24 -4.92 5.28
CA VAL A 238 14.40 -3.94 5.96
C VAL A 238 15.25 -3.15 6.94
N GLY A 239 15.27 -1.83 6.78
CA GLY A 239 15.76 -0.89 7.78
C GLY A 239 14.67 -0.54 8.78
N VAL A 240 14.99 -0.58 10.07
CA VAL A 240 14.12 -0.19 11.18
C VAL A 240 14.65 1.09 11.80
N TYR A 241 13.79 2.08 11.95
CA TYR A 241 14.15 3.41 12.48
C TYR A 241 13.25 3.76 13.67
N ALA A 242 13.87 4.21 14.77
CA ALA A 242 13.14 4.87 15.84
C ALA A 242 12.81 6.31 15.42
N ILE A 243 11.59 6.76 15.75
CA ILE A 243 11.07 8.09 15.42
C ILE A 243 11.06 8.95 16.70
N ASP A 244 11.66 10.14 16.60
CA ASP A 244 11.54 11.19 17.62
C ASP A 244 11.17 12.51 16.92
N GLY A 245 9.88 12.86 16.94
CA GLY A 245 9.35 13.92 16.10
C GLY A 245 9.59 13.66 14.61
N GLY A 246 10.37 14.53 13.96
CA GLY A 246 10.80 14.33 12.57
C GLY A 246 12.13 13.58 12.42
N ASN A 247 12.86 13.34 13.54
CA ASN A 247 14.14 12.66 13.51
C ASN A 247 13.98 11.14 13.33
N LEU A 248 14.83 10.56 12.54
CA LEU A 248 14.93 9.12 12.32
C LEU A 248 16.29 8.62 12.78
N LYS A 249 16.30 7.55 13.57
CA LYS A 249 17.52 6.85 13.99
C LYS A 249 17.43 5.39 13.59
N GLU A 250 18.32 4.93 12.71
CA GLU A 250 18.44 3.51 12.38
C GLU A 250 18.81 2.70 13.64
N ILE A 251 18.06 1.63 13.90
CA ILE A 251 18.25 0.74 15.05
C ILE A 251 18.49 -0.70 14.64
N GLN A 252 18.13 -1.08 13.40
CA GLN A 252 18.34 -2.42 12.87
C GLN A 252 18.28 -2.43 11.35
N VAL A 253 19.02 -3.33 10.73
CA VAL A 253 18.84 -3.76 9.33
C VAL A 253 18.80 -5.29 9.32
N VAL A 254 17.83 -5.90 8.61
CA VAL A 254 17.67 -7.35 8.53
C VAL A 254 17.35 -7.80 7.11
N SER A 255 17.88 -8.95 6.70
CA SER A 255 17.57 -9.55 5.39
C SER A 255 16.15 -10.10 5.35
N THR A 256 15.48 -9.98 4.19
CA THR A 256 14.18 -10.60 3.90
C THR A 256 14.30 -12.00 3.31
N LEU A 257 15.53 -12.48 3.09
CA LEU A 257 15.82 -13.72 2.39
C LEU A 257 16.40 -14.78 3.32
N PRO A 258 16.15 -16.06 3.05
CA PRO A 258 16.85 -17.15 3.72
C PRO A 258 18.36 -17.10 3.44
N LEU A 259 19.18 -17.54 4.38
CA LEU A 259 20.64 -17.50 4.30
C LEU A 259 21.22 -18.30 3.12
N ASP A 260 20.51 -19.32 2.67
CA ASP A 260 20.92 -20.21 1.57
C ASP A 260 20.45 -19.72 0.19
N PHE A 261 19.61 -18.72 0.12
CA PHE A 261 19.18 -18.16 -1.17
C PHE A 261 20.33 -17.45 -1.89
N LYS A 262 20.56 -17.81 -3.17
CA LYS A 262 21.67 -17.27 -4.00
C LYS A 262 21.17 -16.61 -5.29
N GLY A 263 19.86 -16.49 -5.48
CA GLY A 263 19.26 -15.87 -6.66
C GLY A 263 19.29 -14.34 -6.64
N ARG A 264 18.88 -13.74 -7.75
CA ARG A 264 18.57 -12.30 -7.75
C ARG A 264 17.23 -12.07 -7.09
N ASN A 265 17.13 -11.04 -6.27
CA ASN A 265 15.89 -10.63 -5.64
C ASN A 265 15.84 -9.11 -5.53
N SER A 266 14.64 -8.58 -5.32
CA SER A 266 14.42 -7.19 -4.94
C SER A 266 13.14 -7.13 -4.11
N THR A 267 13.12 -6.35 -3.04
CA THR A 267 11.89 -6.13 -2.28
C THR A 267 10.89 -5.26 -3.03
N ALA A 268 9.62 -5.30 -2.66
CA ALA A 268 8.58 -4.53 -3.34
C ALA A 268 7.66 -3.77 -2.37
N GLU A 269 6.68 -4.44 -1.80
CA GLU A 269 5.76 -3.83 -0.85
C GLU A 269 6.14 -4.27 0.56
N ILE A 270 5.95 -3.37 1.51
CA ILE A 270 6.08 -3.62 2.93
C ILE A 270 4.76 -3.24 3.61
N ILE A 271 4.24 -4.09 4.49
CA ILE A 271 2.99 -3.84 5.20
C ILE A 271 3.04 -4.42 6.61
N ILE A 272 2.47 -3.69 7.57
CA ILE A 272 2.34 -4.12 8.97
C ILE A 272 0.90 -4.60 9.19
N ALA A 273 0.73 -5.70 9.94
CA ALA A 273 -0.58 -6.12 10.43
C ALA A 273 -1.19 -5.01 11.31
N ASP A 274 -2.52 -4.90 11.33
CA ASP A 274 -3.25 -3.87 12.07
C ASP A 274 -2.98 -3.85 13.58
N ASP A 275 -2.62 -5.01 14.13
CA ASP A 275 -2.25 -5.19 15.54
C ASP A 275 -0.78 -4.84 15.84
N GLY A 276 0.01 -4.47 14.83
CA GLY A 276 1.40 -4.04 14.97
C GLY A 276 2.39 -5.14 15.31
N ARG A 277 2.01 -6.44 15.26
CA ARG A 277 2.86 -7.54 15.73
C ARG A 277 3.68 -8.20 14.63
N HIS A 278 3.27 -8.05 13.38
CA HIS A 278 3.94 -8.71 12.26
C HIS A 278 4.12 -7.74 11.08
N LEU A 279 5.25 -7.90 10.41
CA LEU A 279 5.61 -7.14 9.21
C LEU A 279 5.80 -8.13 8.06
N TYR A 280 5.32 -7.73 6.88
CA TYR A 280 5.32 -8.55 5.66
C TYR A 280 6.00 -7.79 4.53
N VAL A 281 6.88 -8.47 3.79
CA VAL A 281 7.64 -7.88 2.67
C VAL A 281 7.58 -8.79 1.46
N GLY A 282 7.25 -8.23 0.29
CA GLY A 282 7.26 -8.97 -0.98
C GLY A 282 8.66 -9.09 -1.56
N ASN A 283 9.08 -10.30 -1.89
CA ASN A 283 10.37 -10.65 -2.51
C ASN A 283 10.18 -11.00 -3.98
N ARG A 284 10.58 -10.12 -4.89
CA ARG A 284 10.52 -10.31 -6.35
C ARG A 284 11.79 -11.01 -6.84
N GLY A 285 11.69 -12.30 -7.13
CA GLY A 285 12.79 -13.18 -7.54
C GLY A 285 12.87 -14.43 -6.69
N HIS A 286 12.79 -14.30 -5.35
CA HIS A 286 12.47 -15.42 -4.46
C HIS A 286 10.98 -15.79 -4.53
N ASP A 287 10.15 -14.85 -5.02
CA ASP A 287 8.71 -15.00 -5.22
C ASP A 287 7.97 -15.45 -3.95
N SER A 288 8.32 -14.79 -2.84
CA SER A 288 7.78 -15.05 -1.50
C SER A 288 7.30 -13.78 -0.80
N VAL A 289 6.58 -13.99 0.29
CA VAL A 289 6.33 -13.00 1.33
C VAL A 289 7.22 -13.33 2.52
N ALA A 290 8.13 -12.42 2.86
CA ALA A 290 8.90 -12.48 4.10
C ALA A 290 8.03 -11.97 5.26
N ILE A 291 8.02 -12.68 6.37
CA ILE A 291 7.21 -12.39 7.56
C ILE A 291 8.15 -12.26 8.75
N PHE A 292 8.01 -11.16 9.49
CA PHE A 292 8.77 -10.91 10.72
C PHE A 292 7.84 -10.69 11.90
N THR A 293 8.28 -11.07 13.09
CA THR A 293 7.69 -10.64 14.35
C THR A 293 8.28 -9.28 14.75
N ILE A 294 7.44 -8.34 15.16
CA ILE A 294 7.82 -7.02 15.68
C ILE A 294 7.81 -7.06 17.21
N ASP A 295 8.92 -6.69 17.85
CA ASP A 295 8.94 -6.41 19.27
C ASP A 295 8.24 -5.06 19.54
N PRO A 296 7.14 -5.03 20.29
CA PRO A 296 6.35 -3.79 20.46
C PRO A 296 7.05 -2.72 21.31
N LYS A 297 8.11 -3.08 22.05
CA LYS A 297 8.86 -2.12 22.90
C LYS A 297 10.02 -1.49 22.15
N THR A 298 10.70 -2.28 21.34
CA THR A 298 11.95 -1.88 20.67
C THR A 298 11.75 -1.61 19.19
N GLY A 299 10.63 -2.06 18.57
CA GLY A 299 10.39 -2.03 17.14
C GLY A 299 11.21 -3.03 16.33
N MET A 300 12.13 -3.77 16.97
CA MET A 300 13.05 -4.67 16.27
C MET A 300 12.32 -5.88 15.68
N LEU A 301 12.83 -6.32 14.53
CA LEU A 301 12.32 -7.47 13.77
C LEU A 301 13.07 -8.75 14.16
N SER A 302 12.33 -9.84 14.21
CA SER A 302 12.86 -11.19 14.49
C SER A 302 12.05 -12.26 13.79
N ASN A 303 12.48 -13.53 13.88
CA ASN A 303 11.74 -14.72 13.42
C ASN A 303 11.31 -14.63 11.94
N LEU A 304 12.30 -14.46 11.03
CA LEU A 304 12.02 -14.46 9.59
C LEU A 304 11.42 -15.80 9.14
N GLU A 305 10.28 -15.72 8.48
CA GLU A 305 9.65 -16.79 7.72
C GLU A 305 9.45 -16.34 6.25
N ASN A 306 9.60 -17.23 5.28
CA ASN A 306 9.30 -16.96 3.89
C ASN A 306 8.21 -17.91 3.38
N VAL A 307 7.06 -17.36 2.99
CA VAL A 307 5.94 -18.10 2.41
C VAL A 307 5.88 -17.82 0.91
N PRO A 308 5.81 -18.85 0.02
CA PRO A 308 5.65 -18.62 -1.42
C PRO A 308 4.45 -17.74 -1.72
N SER A 309 4.61 -16.73 -2.59
CA SER A 309 3.54 -15.78 -2.92
C SER A 309 2.41 -16.36 -3.78
N GLY A 310 2.57 -17.59 -4.28
CA GLY A 310 1.61 -18.23 -5.18
C GLY A 310 1.62 -17.69 -6.62
N GLY A 311 2.63 -16.90 -6.96
CA GLY A 311 2.85 -16.35 -8.30
C GLY A 311 4.27 -15.85 -8.48
N LYS A 312 4.49 -14.99 -9.48
CA LYS A 312 5.80 -14.40 -9.75
C LYS A 312 5.78 -12.90 -9.56
N THR A 313 6.82 -12.36 -8.93
CA THR A 313 6.99 -10.92 -8.74
C THR A 313 5.87 -10.34 -7.85
N PRO A 314 5.77 -10.73 -6.55
CA PRO A 314 4.79 -10.16 -5.62
C PRO A 314 5.09 -8.67 -5.38
N ARG A 315 4.41 -7.81 -6.15
CA ARG A 315 4.68 -6.37 -6.20
C ARG A 315 3.90 -5.57 -5.18
N ASN A 316 2.69 -5.99 -4.85
CA ASN A 316 1.87 -5.34 -3.83
C ASN A 316 1.25 -6.38 -2.89
N LEU A 317 1.17 -6.01 -1.64
CA LEU A 317 0.64 -6.83 -0.55
C LEU A 317 -0.47 -6.05 0.15
N ARG A 318 -1.54 -6.75 0.56
CA ARG A 318 -2.66 -6.10 1.25
C ARG A 318 -3.39 -7.05 2.18
N PHE A 319 -3.67 -6.60 3.40
CA PHE A 319 -4.66 -7.23 4.26
C PHE A 319 -6.08 -6.84 3.84
N ASP A 320 -7.03 -7.75 4.03
CA ASP A 320 -8.43 -7.38 4.07
C ASP A 320 -8.72 -6.51 5.32
N PRO A 321 -9.83 -5.76 5.36
CA PRO A 321 -10.14 -4.89 6.50
C PRO A 321 -10.42 -5.60 7.82
N THR A 322 -10.55 -6.94 7.85
CA THR A 322 -10.69 -7.72 9.09
C THR A 322 -9.35 -8.23 9.62
N GLY A 323 -8.28 -8.17 8.80
CA GLY A 323 -6.97 -8.70 9.10
C GLY A 323 -6.90 -10.24 9.14
N ASN A 324 -7.94 -10.93 8.66
CA ASN A 324 -7.99 -12.39 8.62
C ASN A 324 -7.49 -12.98 7.30
N TRP A 325 -7.45 -12.15 6.27
CA TRP A 325 -7.06 -12.52 4.91
C TRP A 325 -5.96 -11.60 4.40
N PHE A 326 -5.07 -12.17 3.65
CA PHE A 326 -3.94 -11.47 3.06
C PHE A 326 -3.86 -11.76 1.57
N PHE A 327 -3.49 -10.75 0.78
CA PHE A 327 -3.44 -10.84 -0.67
C PHE A 327 -2.08 -10.41 -1.20
N ALA A 328 -1.57 -11.14 -2.17
CA ALA A 328 -0.38 -10.79 -2.93
C ALA A 328 -0.74 -10.58 -4.41
N ALA A 329 -0.40 -9.42 -4.95
CA ALA A 329 -0.50 -9.12 -6.38
C ALA A 329 0.82 -9.49 -7.05
N ASN A 330 0.80 -10.54 -7.86
CA ASN A 330 1.95 -11.11 -8.53
C ASN A 330 2.04 -10.55 -9.96
N GLU A 331 2.83 -9.49 -10.16
CA GLU A 331 2.88 -8.71 -11.40
C GLU A 331 3.15 -9.59 -12.63
N ASN A 332 4.25 -10.36 -12.60
CA ASN A 332 4.63 -11.26 -13.70
C ASN A 332 3.92 -12.61 -13.64
N GLY A 333 3.26 -12.93 -12.53
CA GLY A 333 2.41 -14.10 -12.38
C GLY A 333 1.05 -13.94 -13.04
N GLY A 334 0.62 -12.67 -13.27
CA GLY A 334 -0.68 -12.37 -13.85
C GLY A 334 -1.85 -12.73 -12.94
N ASN A 335 -1.64 -12.74 -11.62
CA ASN A 335 -2.66 -13.14 -10.66
C ASN A 335 -2.57 -12.36 -9.34
N ILE A 336 -3.67 -12.37 -8.60
CA ILE A 336 -3.70 -12.10 -7.17
C ILE A 336 -3.94 -13.43 -6.45
N THR A 337 -3.22 -13.66 -5.36
CA THR A 337 -3.33 -14.87 -4.53
C THR A 337 -3.79 -14.51 -3.14
N GLU A 338 -4.57 -15.40 -2.53
CA GLU A 338 -5.14 -15.21 -1.22
C GLU A 338 -4.58 -16.18 -0.19
N PHE A 339 -4.41 -15.67 1.03
CA PHE A 339 -3.93 -16.42 2.19
C PHE A 339 -4.84 -16.17 3.38
N LYS A 340 -5.04 -17.20 4.18
CA LYS A 340 -5.58 -17.07 5.53
C LYS A 340 -4.46 -16.69 6.50
N VAL A 341 -4.74 -15.73 7.38
CA VAL A 341 -3.77 -15.21 8.35
C VAL A 341 -3.98 -15.89 9.70
N ASP A 342 -2.94 -16.49 10.26
CA ASP A 342 -2.89 -16.79 11.69
C ASP A 342 -2.45 -15.51 12.42
N ARG A 343 -3.39 -14.79 13.00
CA ARG A 343 -3.10 -13.52 13.68
C ARG A 343 -2.19 -13.63 14.90
N LYS A 344 -1.98 -14.84 15.45
CA LYS A 344 -1.09 -15.06 16.60
C LYS A 344 0.37 -15.19 16.16
N SER A 345 0.62 -15.97 15.13
CA SER A 345 1.97 -16.25 14.63
C SER A 345 2.38 -15.37 13.45
N GLY A 346 1.41 -14.73 12.76
CA GLY A 346 1.63 -14.01 11.51
C GLY A 346 1.68 -14.91 10.28
N HIS A 347 1.65 -16.26 10.46
CA HIS A 347 1.76 -17.21 9.37
C HIS A 347 0.68 -17.05 8.32
N LEU A 348 1.05 -17.21 7.05
CA LEU A 348 0.16 -17.17 5.89
C LEU A 348 -0.06 -18.57 5.33
N THR A 349 -1.31 -19.04 5.36
CA THR A 349 -1.71 -20.32 4.76
C THR A 349 -2.39 -20.05 3.41
N PRO A 350 -1.86 -20.55 2.27
CA PRO A 350 -2.52 -20.39 0.97
C PRO A 350 -3.92 -21.01 0.98
N THR A 351 -4.91 -20.31 0.44
CA THR A 351 -6.30 -20.83 0.35
C THR A 351 -6.57 -21.55 -0.96
N GLY A 352 -5.71 -21.36 -1.98
CA GLY A 352 -5.94 -21.81 -3.34
C GLY A 352 -6.86 -20.87 -4.13
N VAL A 353 -7.41 -19.83 -3.52
CA VAL A 353 -8.19 -18.79 -4.21
C VAL A 353 -7.26 -17.85 -4.96
N THR A 354 -7.57 -17.63 -6.24
CA THR A 354 -6.80 -16.72 -7.10
C THR A 354 -7.73 -15.87 -7.96
N GLY A 355 -7.29 -14.65 -8.27
CA GLY A 355 -7.92 -13.78 -9.28
C GLY A 355 -6.96 -13.56 -10.45
N GLU A 356 -7.41 -13.78 -11.67
CA GLU A 356 -6.61 -13.54 -12.87
C GLU A 356 -6.68 -12.07 -13.29
N ILE A 357 -5.52 -11.47 -13.49
CA ILE A 357 -5.37 -10.09 -13.97
C ILE A 357 -3.95 -9.88 -14.50
N ASN A 358 -3.80 -9.39 -15.72
CA ASN A 358 -2.49 -9.09 -16.28
C ASN A 358 -1.83 -7.94 -15.50
N THR A 359 -0.56 -8.15 -15.15
CA THR A 359 0.34 -7.14 -14.54
C THR A 359 -0.31 -6.33 -13.40
N PRO A 360 -0.83 -7.01 -12.34
CA PRO A 360 -1.42 -6.30 -11.21
C PRO A 360 -0.37 -5.42 -10.49
N GLY A 361 -0.79 -4.21 -10.16
CA GLY A 361 -0.02 -3.25 -9.38
C GLY A 361 -0.57 -3.10 -7.96
N GLY A 362 -1.12 -1.93 -7.64
CA GLY A 362 -1.67 -1.65 -6.31
C GLY A 362 -3.04 -2.27 -6.05
N MET A 363 -3.27 -2.66 -4.79
CA MET A 363 -4.56 -3.18 -4.31
C MET A 363 -5.13 -2.30 -3.21
N TYR A 364 -6.45 -2.18 -3.14
CA TYR A 364 -7.13 -1.49 -2.05
C TYR A 364 -8.52 -2.05 -1.77
N PHE A 365 -8.85 -2.30 -0.50
CA PHE A 365 -10.16 -2.73 -0.08
C PHE A 365 -11.06 -1.56 0.32
N LEU A 366 -12.34 -1.65 -0.05
CA LEU A 366 -13.40 -0.75 0.37
C LEU A 366 -14.57 -1.53 0.95
N LYS A 367 -15.05 -1.10 2.12
CA LYS A 367 -16.32 -1.59 2.68
C LYS A 367 -17.48 -0.81 2.05
N LEU A 368 -18.43 -1.51 1.43
CA LEU A 368 -19.67 -0.90 0.94
C LEU A 368 -20.62 -0.56 2.09
N LYS A 369 -21.47 0.44 1.86
CA LYS A 369 -22.47 0.89 2.84
C LYS A 369 -23.81 0.20 2.66
#